data_4ba0f43b47d62b04e7b2740477530bee
#
_entry.id   4ba0f43b47d62b04e7b2740477530bee
#
_cell.length_a   1.000
_cell.length_b   1.000
_cell.length_c   1.000
_cell.angle_alpha   90.00
_cell.angle_beta   90.00
_cell.angle_gamma   90.00
#
_symmetry.space_group_name_H-M   'P 1'
#
loop_
_entity.id
_entity.type
_entity.pdbx_description
1 polymer ?
#
loop_
_entity_poly.entity_id
_entity_poly.type
_entity_poly.pdbx_seq_one_letter_code
_entity_poly.pdbx_strand_id
1 'polypeptide(L)'
;MELKLPKKALVTGAAGFLGSHLCKRLLEDGYEVTALDNLFTGTKSNITGLFENKRFSFVLHDVTQPFWGQFDEIYNLACPASPIHYQRNPVETLKSSVLGMMNMLDLALKTKAKILHTSTSEVYGDPLVHPQVESYWGNVNTIGIRSCYDEGKRCAETFAADYRREYGVDVRMVRIFNTYGPNMHPKDGRVISNFIMQALHDEDITLFGDGLQTRSFQYCDDLIEAMRRYMELPRGTIDAFCEKHRLGAPVVNTGNPGEYTIKQLAEETLRLLPGSKSRLVYRPIPSDDPKRRKPDITLAKELLAWEPKVPLREGLAKTIEYFRGKVG
;
A
#
# COMPACT_ATOMS: atom_id res chain seq x y z
N MET A 1 3.05 -11.86 -38.03
CA MET A 1 2.60 -11.44 -36.68
C MET A 1 3.82 -11.55 -35.76
N GLU A 2 4.48 -10.44 -35.44
CA GLU A 2 5.61 -10.47 -34.51
C GLU A 2 5.10 -10.94 -33.14
N LEU A 3 5.66 -12.02 -32.65
CA LEU A 3 5.43 -12.51 -31.29
C LEU A 3 6.02 -11.47 -30.31
N LYS A 4 5.19 -10.55 -29.83
CA LYS A 4 5.62 -9.58 -28.81
C LYS A 4 5.90 -10.36 -27.54
N LEU A 5 7.15 -10.39 -27.11
CA LEU A 5 7.55 -11.00 -25.83
C LEU A 5 6.77 -10.36 -24.68
N PRO A 6 6.38 -11.13 -23.65
CA PRO A 6 5.73 -10.59 -22.49
C PRO A 6 6.64 -9.57 -21.78
N LYS A 7 6.07 -8.48 -21.28
CA LYS A 7 6.82 -7.55 -20.43
C LYS A 7 7.21 -8.24 -19.13
N LYS A 8 8.38 -7.90 -18.60
CA LYS A 8 8.93 -8.43 -17.36
C LYS A 8 8.72 -7.44 -16.22
N ALA A 9 8.04 -7.88 -15.17
CA ALA A 9 7.80 -7.09 -13.99
C ALA A 9 8.50 -7.69 -12.76
N LEU A 10 9.18 -6.85 -11.98
CA LEU A 10 9.65 -7.16 -10.64
C LEU A 10 8.67 -6.57 -9.62
N VAL A 11 8.20 -7.39 -8.68
CA VAL A 11 7.37 -6.97 -7.57
C VAL A 11 8.11 -7.28 -6.27
N THR A 12 8.52 -6.25 -5.51
CA THR A 12 9.09 -6.43 -4.17
C THR A 12 7.99 -6.40 -3.11
N GLY A 13 8.16 -7.13 -2.00
CA GLY A 13 7.07 -7.34 -1.03
C GLY A 13 5.93 -8.18 -1.60
N ALA A 14 6.25 -9.07 -2.54
CA ALA A 14 5.30 -9.80 -3.38
C ALA A 14 4.44 -10.80 -2.60
N ALA A 15 4.95 -11.39 -1.51
CA ALA A 15 4.22 -12.31 -0.64
C ALA A 15 3.38 -11.57 0.42
N GLY A 16 3.43 -10.23 0.46
CA GLY A 16 2.61 -9.39 1.31
C GLY A 16 1.18 -9.22 0.80
N PHE A 17 0.40 -8.44 1.54
CA PHE A 17 -1.00 -8.14 1.21
C PHE A 17 -1.16 -7.59 -0.23
N LEU A 18 -0.66 -6.39 -0.49
CA LEU A 18 -0.83 -5.73 -1.79
C LEU A 18 0.01 -6.39 -2.89
N GLY A 19 1.21 -6.85 -2.55
CA GLY A 19 2.11 -7.49 -3.51
C GLY A 19 1.50 -8.73 -4.17
N SER A 20 0.80 -9.56 -3.38
CA SER A 20 0.14 -10.77 -3.91
C SER A 20 -1.00 -10.47 -4.87
N HIS A 21 -1.82 -9.45 -4.58
CA HIS A 21 -2.86 -8.97 -5.51
C HIS A 21 -2.26 -8.40 -6.78
N LEU A 22 -1.17 -7.62 -6.67
CA LEU A 22 -0.49 -7.06 -7.83
C LEU A 22 0.14 -8.14 -8.72
N CYS A 23 0.82 -9.13 -8.11
CA CYS A 23 1.37 -10.26 -8.87
C CYS A 23 0.29 -10.99 -9.66
N LYS A 24 -0.86 -11.29 -9.03
CA LYS A 24 -1.99 -11.91 -9.69
C LYS A 24 -2.46 -11.09 -10.89
N ARG A 25 -2.70 -9.79 -10.69
CA ARG A 25 -3.17 -8.88 -11.75
C ARG A 25 -2.17 -8.77 -12.90
N LEU A 26 -0.87 -8.67 -12.63
CA LEU A 26 0.16 -8.61 -13.67
C LEU A 26 0.20 -9.89 -14.52
N LEU A 27 0.02 -11.07 -13.90
CA LEU A 27 -0.07 -12.34 -14.62
C LEU A 27 -1.32 -12.39 -15.51
N GLU A 28 -2.47 -11.89 -15.03
CA GLU A 28 -3.71 -11.76 -15.81
C GLU A 28 -3.52 -10.79 -16.98
N ASP A 29 -2.79 -9.69 -16.79
CA ASP A 29 -2.42 -8.72 -17.84
C ASP A 29 -1.34 -9.24 -18.80
N GLY A 30 -0.84 -10.48 -18.63
CA GLY A 30 0.08 -11.14 -19.55
C GLY A 30 1.57 -10.93 -19.27
N TYR A 31 1.96 -10.36 -18.14
CA TYR A 31 3.36 -10.15 -17.74
C TYR A 31 4.05 -11.46 -17.34
N GLU A 32 5.38 -11.48 -17.49
CA GLU A 32 6.28 -12.37 -16.76
C GLU A 32 6.61 -11.67 -15.43
N VAL A 33 6.31 -12.33 -14.29
CA VAL A 33 6.39 -11.74 -12.97
C VAL A 33 7.47 -12.40 -12.14
N THR A 34 8.46 -11.63 -11.70
CA THR A 34 9.41 -12.01 -10.66
C THR A 34 8.94 -11.42 -9.33
N ALA A 35 8.51 -12.29 -8.43
CA ALA A 35 8.06 -11.95 -7.08
C ALA A 35 9.23 -12.03 -6.11
N LEU A 36 9.59 -10.93 -5.44
CA LEU A 36 10.71 -10.84 -4.51
C LEU A 36 10.19 -10.50 -3.12
N ASP A 37 10.55 -11.33 -2.12
CA ASP A 37 10.13 -11.12 -0.73
C ASP A 37 11.09 -11.84 0.21
N ASN A 38 11.34 -11.31 1.41
CA ASN A 38 12.12 -11.97 2.47
C ASN A 38 11.25 -12.74 3.48
N LEU A 39 9.91 -12.69 3.30
CA LEU A 39 8.90 -13.33 4.15
C LEU A 39 8.90 -12.83 5.61
N PHE A 40 9.37 -11.61 5.86
CA PHE A 40 9.35 -11.03 7.21
C PHE A 40 7.92 -10.73 7.68
N THR A 41 7.10 -10.12 6.81
CA THR A 41 5.66 -9.89 7.06
C THR A 41 4.77 -10.57 6.03
N GLY A 42 5.33 -10.91 4.87
CA GLY A 42 4.68 -11.68 3.82
C GLY A 42 4.58 -13.17 4.16
N THR A 43 3.66 -13.85 3.51
CA THR A 43 3.50 -15.30 3.64
C THR A 43 3.36 -15.99 2.29
N LYS A 44 4.05 -17.12 2.11
CA LYS A 44 3.94 -17.91 0.88
C LYS A 44 2.50 -18.29 0.54
N SER A 45 1.62 -18.46 1.53
CA SER A 45 0.22 -18.80 1.30
C SER A 45 -0.51 -17.76 0.44
N ASN A 46 -0.08 -16.49 0.46
CA ASN A 46 -0.69 -15.43 -0.37
C ASN A 46 -0.39 -15.58 -1.86
N ILE A 47 0.69 -16.29 -2.22
CA ILE A 47 1.17 -16.46 -3.60
C ILE A 47 1.17 -17.92 -4.07
N THR A 48 0.73 -18.87 -3.23
CA THR A 48 0.78 -20.32 -3.55
C THR A 48 0.06 -20.63 -4.86
N GLY A 49 -1.14 -20.09 -5.09
CA GLY A 49 -1.89 -20.31 -6.32
C GLY A 49 -1.27 -19.72 -7.59
N LEU A 50 -0.23 -18.89 -7.47
CA LEU A 50 0.44 -18.28 -8.62
C LEU A 50 1.55 -19.18 -9.19
N PHE A 51 2.05 -20.16 -8.43
CA PHE A 51 3.13 -21.06 -8.88
C PHE A 51 2.73 -21.99 -10.04
N GLU A 52 1.44 -22.19 -10.29
CA GLU A 52 0.95 -22.94 -11.43
C GLU A 52 1.15 -22.18 -12.76
N ASN A 53 1.32 -20.86 -12.70
CA ASN A 53 1.55 -20.04 -13.88
C ASN A 53 3.05 -20.04 -14.26
N LYS A 54 3.37 -20.56 -15.45
CA LYS A 54 4.76 -20.63 -15.96
C LYS A 54 5.47 -19.28 -16.10
N ARG A 55 4.74 -18.16 -16.07
CA ARG A 55 5.26 -16.79 -16.12
C ARG A 55 5.50 -16.20 -14.72
N PHE A 56 5.31 -16.98 -13.66
CA PHE A 56 5.54 -16.56 -12.28
C PHE A 56 6.80 -17.22 -11.73
N SER A 57 7.67 -16.41 -11.14
CA SER A 57 8.84 -16.88 -10.37
C SER A 57 8.90 -16.18 -9.01
N PHE A 58 9.34 -16.90 -7.99
CA PHE A 58 9.54 -16.36 -6.65
C PHE A 58 11.01 -16.42 -6.25
N VAL A 59 11.53 -15.31 -5.73
CA VAL A 59 12.89 -15.20 -5.23
C VAL A 59 12.84 -14.78 -3.76
N LEU A 60 13.41 -15.61 -2.90
CA LEU A 60 13.60 -15.27 -1.48
C LEU A 60 14.80 -14.31 -1.38
N HIS A 61 14.53 -13.04 -1.13
CA HIS A 61 15.57 -12.01 -1.12
C HIS A 61 15.16 -10.81 -0.26
N ASP A 62 16.15 -10.18 0.39
CA ASP A 62 15.96 -8.95 1.15
C ASP A 62 16.32 -7.74 0.29
N VAL A 63 15.39 -6.78 0.15
CA VAL A 63 15.59 -5.57 -0.68
C VAL A 63 16.72 -4.67 -0.19
N THR A 64 17.18 -4.82 1.06
CA THR A 64 18.34 -4.10 1.57
C THR A 64 19.65 -4.54 0.92
N GLN A 65 19.64 -5.66 0.20
CA GLN A 65 20.74 -6.16 -0.60
C GLN A 65 20.49 -5.90 -2.08
N PRO A 66 21.54 -5.63 -2.89
CA PRO A 66 21.40 -5.46 -4.33
C PRO A 66 20.78 -6.68 -5.01
N PHE A 67 19.90 -6.43 -5.97
CA PHE A 67 19.30 -7.46 -6.81
C PHE A 67 19.56 -7.18 -8.29
N TRP A 68 19.70 -8.22 -9.09
CA TRP A 68 20.06 -8.12 -10.50
C TRP A 68 19.08 -8.88 -11.37
N GLY A 69 18.75 -8.32 -12.51
CA GLY A 69 17.85 -8.91 -13.50
C GLY A 69 17.52 -7.89 -14.58
N GLN A 70 16.81 -8.30 -15.61
CA GLN A 70 16.31 -7.43 -16.68
C GLN A 70 14.81 -7.30 -16.56
N PHE A 71 14.30 -6.09 -16.37
CA PHE A 71 12.89 -5.79 -16.15
C PHE A 71 12.46 -4.59 -16.99
N ASP A 72 11.19 -4.57 -17.39
CA ASP A 72 10.53 -3.44 -18.02
C ASP A 72 9.87 -2.53 -16.98
N GLU A 73 9.36 -3.16 -15.90
CA GLU A 73 8.64 -2.47 -14.83
C GLU A 73 9.05 -3.02 -13.46
N ILE A 74 9.26 -2.12 -12.48
CA ILE A 74 9.57 -2.45 -11.09
C ILE A 74 8.46 -1.85 -10.21
N TYR A 75 7.86 -2.69 -9.38
CA TYR A 75 6.89 -2.28 -8.36
C TYR A 75 7.52 -2.47 -6.99
N ASN A 76 7.91 -1.36 -6.35
CA ASN A 76 8.60 -1.39 -5.07
C ASN A 76 7.61 -1.24 -3.91
N LEU A 77 7.16 -2.40 -3.35
CA LEU A 77 6.20 -2.48 -2.25
C LEU A 77 6.84 -2.97 -0.95
N ALA A 78 8.08 -3.43 -0.97
CA ALA A 78 8.72 -4.04 0.20
C ALA A 78 8.99 -3.02 1.31
N CYS A 79 8.19 -3.08 2.35
CA CYS A 79 8.40 -2.39 3.63
C CYS A 79 7.36 -2.91 4.64
N PRO A 80 7.71 -3.18 5.91
CA PRO A 80 6.72 -3.41 6.96
C PRO A 80 5.81 -2.17 7.08
N ALA A 81 4.49 -2.35 6.91
CA ALA A 81 3.55 -1.22 6.78
C ALA A 81 2.51 -1.16 7.91
N SER A 82 2.54 -2.07 8.87
CA SER A 82 1.65 -2.02 10.03
C SER A 82 2.41 -1.65 11.31
N PRO A 83 1.80 -0.89 12.24
CA PRO A 83 2.45 -0.44 13.48
C PRO A 83 3.10 -1.58 14.27
N ILE A 84 2.43 -2.70 14.42
CA ILE A 84 2.94 -3.87 15.16
C ILE A 84 4.25 -4.38 14.55
N HIS A 85 4.35 -4.39 13.22
CA HIS A 85 5.53 -4.93 12.55
C HIS A 85 6.67 -3.92 12.48
N TYR A 86 6.42 -2.67 12.06
CA TYR A 86 7.50 -1.70 11.91
C TYR A 86 8.07 -1.20 13.25
N GLN A 87 7.28 -1.21 14.33
CA GLN A 87 7.76 -0.86 15.68
C GLN A 87 8.56 -2.00 16.33
N ARG A 88 8.32 -3.26 15.93
CA ARG A 88 9.08 -4.41 16.43
C ARG A 88 10.55 -4.37 15.99
N ASN A 89 10.81 -3.98 14.73
CA ASN A 89 12.14 -3.88 14.15
C ASN A 89 12.31 -2.53 13.44
N PRO A 90 12.39 -1.41 14.17
CA PRO A 90 12.36 -0.07 13.58
C PRO A 90 13.58 0.22 12.69
N VAL A 91 14.77 -0.25 13.06
CA VAL A 91 15.99 -0.07 12.27
C VAL A 91 15.88 -0.81 10.93
N GLU A 92 15.42 -2.05 10.93
CA GLU A 92 15.25 -2.84 9.70
C GLU A 92 14.13 -2.26 8.81
N THR A 93 13.09 -1.69 9.41
CA THR A 93 12.04 -0.97 8.67
C THR A 93 12.61 0.25 7.94
N LEU A 94 13.43 1.04 8.63
CA LEU A 94 14.10 2.19 8.04
C LEU A 94 15.05 1.76 6.91
N LYS A 95 15.88 0.73 7.12
CA LYS A 95 16.75 0.17 6.09
C LYS A 95 15.96 -0.31 4.87
N SER A 96 14.87 -1.04 5.07
CA SER A 96 14.02 -1.52 3.97
C SER A 96 13.46 -0.38 3.14
N SER A 97 13.05 0.73 3.78
CA SER A 97 12.57 1.92 3.08
C SER A 97 13.68 2.64 2.32
N VAL A 98 14.86 2.81 2.91
CA VAL A 98 15.95 3.64 2.38
C VAL A 98 16.84 2.83 1.44
N LEU A 99 17.51 1.79 1.95
CA LEU A 99 18.41 0.95 1.15
C LEU A 99 17.64 0.16 0.08
N GLY A 100 16.45 -0.36 0.45
CA GLY A 100 15.58 -1.05 -0.50
C GLY A 100 15.19 -0.15 -1.66
N MET A 101 14.84 1.12 -1.39
CA MET A 101 14.53 2.08 -2.46
C MET A 101 15.75 2.38 -3.34
N MET A 102 16.92 2.62 -2.74
CA MET A 102 18.17 2.85 -3.49
C MET A 102 18.49 1.69 -4.42
N ASN A 103 18.47 0.45 -3.91
CA ASN A 103 18.75 -0.74 -4.71
C ASN A 103 17.78 -0.90 -5.90
N MET A 104 16.49 -0.59 -5.70
CA MET A 104 15.49 -0.67 -6.76
C MET A 104 15.63 0.48 -7.77
N LEU A 105 16.06 1.66 -7.36
CA LEU A 105 16.37 2.77 -8.26
C LEU A 105 17.62 2.49 -9.09
N ASP A 106 18.68 1.92 -8.48
CA ASP A 106 19.89 1.48 -9.20
C ASP A 106 19.57 0.41 -10.24
N LEU A 107 18.69 -0.53 -9.89
CA LEU A 107 18.21 -1.55 -10.83
C LEU A 107 17.41 -0.90 -11.97
N ALA A 108 16.48 0.03 -11.65
CA ALA A 108 15.69 0.75 -12.65
C ALA A 108 16.60 1.56 -13.61
N LEU A 109 17.62 2.23 -13.08
CA LEU A 109 18.58 2.99 -13.87
C LEU A 109 19.34 2.08 -14.86
N LYS A 110 19.83 0.93 -14.38
CA LYS A 110 20.60 -0.03 -15.20
C LYS A 110 19.75 -0.70 -16.28
N THR A 111 18.51 -1.05 -15.95
CA THR A 111 17.62 -1.77 -16.87
C THR A 111 16.78 -0.84 -17.73
N LYS A 112 16.77 0.46 -17.43
CA LYS A 112 15.86 1.47 -18.01
C LYS A 112 14.38 1.15 -17.74
N ALA A 113 14.10 0.42 -16.66
CA ALA A 113 12.77 0.08 -16.23
C ALA A 113 12.04 1.31 -15.69
N LYS A 114 10.70 1.32 -15.86
CA LYS A 114 9.84 2.20 -15.08
C LYS A 114 9.78 1.68 -13.65
N ILE A 115 9.78 2.57 -12.64
CA ILE A 115 9.62 2.16 -11.25
C ILE A 115 8.44 2.88 -10.60
N LEU A 116 7.53 2.10 -9.99
CA LEU A 116 6.49 2.60 -9.12
C LEU A 116 6.87 2.33 -7.66
N HIS A 117 6.95 3.39 -6.86
CA HIS A 117 7.15 3.30 -5.43
C HIS A 117 5.83 3.48 -4.67
N THR A 118 5.54 2.55 -3.76
CA THR A 118 4.43 2.69 -2.83
C THR A 118 4.87 3.51 -1.62
N SER A 119 4.51 4.78 -1.64
CA SER A 119 4.57 5.66 -0.49
C SER A 119 3.29 5.52 0.36
N THR A 120 3.04 6.42 1.27
CA THR A 120 1.98 6.31 2.27
C THR A 120 1.44 7.68 2.65
N SER A 121 0.19 7.74 3.13
CA SER A 121 -0.36 8.93 3.79
C SER A 121 0.38 9.32 5.08
N GLU A 122 1.20 8.43 5.63
CA GLU A 122 2.01 8.71 6.83
C GLU A 122 3.07 9.81 6.58
N VAL A 123 3.47 10.05 5.32
CA VAL A 123 4.35 11.17 4.95
C VAL A 123 3.77 12.54 5.31
N TYR A 124 2.46 12.61 5.55
CA TYR A 124 1.76 13.81 6.01
C TYR A 124 1.79 14.00 7.54
N GLY A 125 2.13 12.95 8.30
CA GLY A 125 2.18 12.98 9.77
C GLY A 125 0.82 13.22 10.42
N ASP A 126 0.77 14.10 11.44
CA ASP A 126 -0.48 14.65 11.99
C ASP A 126 -0.87 15.90 11.19
N PRO A 127 -1.70 15.76 10.13
CA PRO A 127 -1.83 16.78 9.12
C PRO A 127 -2.63 17.99 9.59
N LEU A 128 -2.11 19.19 9.28
CA LEU A 128 -2.81 20.47 9.49
C LEU A 128 -3.74 20.83 8.33
N VAL A 129 -3.65 20.09 7.20
CA VAL A 129 -4.48 20.28 6.00
C VAL A 129 -5.43 19.10 5.85
N HIS A 130 -6.70 19.36 5.57
CA HIS A 130 -7.74 18.35 5.44
C HIS A 130 -8.76 18.74 4.34
N PRO A 131 -9.03 17.90 3.33
CA PRO A 131 -8.32 16.67 2.97
C PRO A 131 -6.83 16.92 2.63
N GLN A 132 -5.99 15.86 2.72
CA GLN A 132 -4.57 15.97 2.39
C GLN A 132 -4.37 16.01 0.87
N VAL A 133 -3.68 17.05 0.39
CA VAL A 133 -3.28 17.24 -1.01
C VAL A 133 -1.80 16.95 -1.20
N GLU A 134 -1.36 16.57 -2.41
CA GLU A 134 0.02 16.16 -2.67
C GLU A 134 1.05 17.29 -2.46
N SER A 135 0.64 18.54 -2.61
CA SER A 135 1.49 19.72 -2.36
C SER A 135 1.75 20.01 -0.88
N TYR A 136 1.03 19.36 0.04
CA TYR A 136 1.24 19.52 1.48
C TYR A 136 2.48 18.72 1.92
N TRP A 137 3.44 19.41 2.53
CA TRP A 137 4.74 18.81 2.91
C TRP A 137 4.68 17.93 4.17
N GLY A 138 3.59 18.02 4.93
CA GLY A 138 3.39 17.21 6.11
C GLY A 138 3.83 17.89 7.42
N ASN A 139 3.46 17.23 8.51
CA ASN A 139 3.83 17.59 9.89
C ASN A 139 4.20 16.29 10.62
N VAL A 140 5.44 15.82 10.40
CA VAL A 140 5.94 14.53 10.87
C VAL A 140 6.86 14.70 12.07
N ASN A 141 6.70 13.85 13.10
CA ASN A 141 7.63 13.74 14.20
C ASN A 141 8.85 12.91 13.75
N THR A 142 10.04 13.52 13.72
CA THR A 142 11.26 12.88 13.23
C THR A 142 11.89 11.87 14.18
N ILE A 143 11.50 11.86 15.45
CA ILE A 143 12.08 11.02 16.53
C ILE A 143 11.04 10.20 17.31
N GLY A 144 9.78 10.18 16.85
CA GLY A 144 8.71 9.38 17.46
C GLY A 144 8.84 7.89 17.17
N ILE A 145 8.04 7.08 17.85
CA ILE A 145 8.04 5.61 17.67
C ILE A 145 7.61 5.14 16.27
N ARG A 146 6.96 6.02 15.49
CA ARG A 146 6.51 5.77 14.10
C ARG A 146 7.51 6.26 13.06
N SER A 147 8.49 7.10 13.46
CA SER A 147 9.40 7.80 12.53
C SER A 147 10.23 6.87 11.66
N CYS A 148 10.52 5.64 12.12
CA CYS A 148 11.21 4.63 11.31
C CYS A 148 10.45 4.32 10.00
N TYR A 149 9.12 4.37 10.02
CA TYR A 149 8.29 4.17 8.85
C TYR A 149 8.02 5.50 8.13
N ASP A 150 7.57 6.52 8.87
CA ASP A 150 7.14 7.80 8.31
C ASP A 150 8.31 8.51 7.60
N GLU A 151 9.45 8.70 8.28
CA GLU A 151 10.65 9.32 7.72
C GLU A 151 11.35 8.40 6.70
N GLY A 152 11.29 7.07 6.90
CA GLY A 152 11.80 6.12 5.91
C GLY A 152 11.11 6.27 4.56
N LYS A 153 9.77 6.44 4.56
CA LYS A 153 8.99 6.66 3.34
C LYS A 153 9.22 8.05 2.73
N ARG A 154 9.37 9.09 3.57
CA ARG A 154 9.74 10.44 3.10
C ARG A 154 11.12 10.46 2.44
N CYS A 155 12.10 9.82 3.06
CA CYS A 155 13.45 9.66 2.49
C CYS A 155 13.39 8.91 1.14
N ALA A 156 12.59 7.84 1.04
CA ALA A 156 12.41 7.10 -0.21
C ALA A 156 11.79 7.96 -1.32
N GLU A 157 10.82 8.84 -1.02
CA GLU A 157 10.29 9.81 -1.99
C GLU A 157 11.37 10.79 -2.45
N THR A 158 12.26 11.24 -1.55
CA THR A 158 13.38 12.12 -1.89
C THR A 158 14.34 11.44 -2.87
N PHE A 159 14.77 10.20 -2.57
CA PHE A 159 15.58 9.41 -3.51
C PHE A 159 14.91 9.26 -4.86
N ALA A 160 13.63 8.93 -4.90
CA ALA A 160 12.87 8.81 -6.14
C ALA A 160 12.89 10.10 -6.97
N ALA A 161 12.67 11.24 -6.32
CA ALA A 161 12.68 12.55 -6.95
C ALA A 161 14.08 12.92 -7.49
N ASP A 162 15.15 12.63 -6.72
CA ASP A 162 16.51 12.94 -7.09
C ASP A 162 17.03 12.05 -8.23
N TYR A 163 16.79 10.73 -8.19
CA TYR A 163 17.11 9.83 -9.30
C TYR A 163 16.41 10.21 -10.61
N ARG A 164 15.16 10.72 -10.51
CA ARG A 164 14.49 11.26 -11.68
C ARG A 164 15.16 12.52 -12.20
N ARG A 165 15.55 13.47 -11.33
CA ARG A 165 16.16 14.75 -11.72
C ARG A 165 17.57 14.58 -12.26
N GLU A 166 18.38 13.75 -11.61
CA GLU A 166 19.79 13.60 -11.91
C GLU A 166 20.05 12.56 -13.01
N TYR A 167 19.39 11.40 -12.93
CA TYR A 167 19.66 10.28 -13.84
C TYR A 167 18.54 10.00 -14.83
N GLY A 168 17.43 10.71 -14.76
CA GLY A 168 16.32 10.55 -15.69
C GLY A 168 15.53 9.26 -15.51
N VAL A 169 15.59 8.60 -14.37
CA VAL A 169 14.80 7.38 -14.07
C VAL A 169 13.31 7.68 -14.18
N ASP A 170 12.54 6.80 -14.84
CA ASP A 170 11.08 6.94 -14.95
C ASP A 170 10.40 6.47 -13.66
N VAL A 171 10.38 7.36 -12.67
CA VAL A 171 9.80 7.11 -11.35
C VAL A 171 8.35 7.54 -11.30
N ARG A 172 7.54 6.80 -10.54
CA ARG A 172 6.15 7.09 -10.20
C ARG A 172 5.90 6.76 -8.74
N MET A 173 5.13 7.59 -8.04
CA MET A 173 4.88 7.41 -6.62
C MET A 173 3.39 7.46 -6.32
N VAL A 174 2.92 6.55 -5.48
CA VAL A 174 1.55 6.56 -4.95
C VAL A 174 1.60 6.70 -3.43
N ARG A 175 0.97 7.74 -2.88
CA ARG A 175 0.74 7.89 -1.44
C ARG A 175 -0.55 7.17 -1.08
N ILE A 176 -0.39 5.97 -0.53
CA ILE A 176 -1.49 5.07 -0.21
C ILE A 176 -2.15 5.49 1.10
N PHE A 177 -3.46 5.70 1.06
CA PHE A 177 -4.29 5.83 2.25
C PHE A 177 -4.81 4.46 2.68
N ASN A 178 -5.43 4.38 3.89
CA ASN A 178 -5.83 3.10 4.48
C ASN A 178 -6.49 2.16 3.47
N THR A 179 -5.80 1.08 3.16
CA THR A 179 -6.26 0.05 2.22
C THR A 179 -6.47 -1.26 2.96
N TYR A 180 -7.53 -1.99 2.59
CA TYR A 180 -7.91 -3.25 3.19
C TYR A 180 -8.37 -4.27 2.12
N GLY A 181 -8.43 -5.55 2.49
CA GLY A 181 -8.86 -6.62 1.60
C GLY A 181 -8.35 -7.99 2.01
N PRO A 182 -8.63 -9.04 1.22
CA PRO A 182 -8.05 -10.36 1.37
C PRO A 182 -6.52 -10.32 1.40
N ASN A 183 -5.88 -11.36 1.90
CA ASN A 183 -4.43 -11.47 2.08
C ASN A 183 -3.80 -10.50 3.10
N MET A 184 -4.59 -9.66 3.79
CA MET A 184 -4.10 -8.99 5.00
C MET A 184 -3.76 -10.04 6.08
N HIS A 185 -2.74 -9.75 6.88
CA HIS A 185 -2.40 -10.62 8.00
C HIS A 185 -3.49 -10.52 9.09
N PRO A 186 -4.03 -11.64 9.62
CA PRO A 186 -5.07 -11.62 10.65
C PRO A 186 -4.70 -10.79 11.88
N LYS A 187 -3.41 -10.80 12.26
CA LYS A 187 -2.83 -10.03 13.37
C LYS A 187 -2.10 -8.79 12.87
N ASP A 188 -2.62 -8.12 11.85
CA ASP A 188 -2.04 -6.90 11.27
C ASP A 188 -2.07 -5.72 12.26
N GLY A 189 -3.03 -5.70 13.18
CA GLY A 189 -3.21 -4.62 14.15
C GLY A 189 -3.95 -3.39 13.63
N ARG A 190 -4.27 -3.33 12.32
CA ARG A 190 -5.11 -2.26 11.77
C ARG A 190 -6.59 -2.52 12.08
N VAL A 191 -7.37 -1.44 12.14
CA VAL A 191 -8.75 -1.46 12.66
C VAL A 191 -9.66 -2.48 11.97
N ILE A 192 -9.60 -2.61 10.63
CA ILE A 192 -10.48 -3.54 9.88
C ILE A 192 -10.14 -5.00 10.21
N SER A 193 -8.86 -5.39 10.16
CA SER A 193 -8.46 -6.75 10.53
C SER A 193 -8.81 -7.07 11.98
N ASN A 194 -8.56 -6.13 12.91
CA ASN A 194 -8.88 -6.33 14.31
C ASN A 194 -10.38 -6.55 14.53
N PHE A 195 -11.25 -5.71 13.96
CA PHE A 195 -12.70 -5.83 14.14
C PHE A 195 -13.24 -7.13 13.54
N ILE A 196 -12.78 -7.51 12.34
CA ILE A 196 -13.19 -8.76 11.71
C ILE A 196 -12.75 -9.96 12.57
N MET A 197 -11.48 -9.97 13.02
CA MET A 197 -10.96 -11.09 13.83
C MET A 197 -11.65 -11.19 15.19
N GLN A 198 -11.86 -10.06 15.88
CA GLN A 198 -12.63 -10.03 17.14
C GLN A 198 -14.05 -10.58 16.93
N ALA A 199 -14.75 -10.12 15.89
CA ALA A 199 -16.10 -10.57 15.61
C ALA A 199 -16.19 -12.04 15.20
N LEU A 200 -15.20 -12.58 14.50
CA LEU A 200 -15.13 -14.01 14.14
C LEU A 200 -14.83 -14.93 15.31
N HIS A 201 -14.17 -14.42 16.37
CA HIS A 201 -13.86 -15.17 17.60
C HIS A 201 -14.86 -14.92 18.73
N ASP A 202 -15.98 -14.20 18.48
CA ASP A 202 -16.93 -13.77 19.51
C ASP A 202 -16.28 -12.92 20.64
N GLU A 203 -15.15 -12.27 20.35
CA GLU A 203 -14.49 -11.32 21.23
C GLU A 203 -15.12 -9.93 21.10
N ASP A 204 -15.12 -9.14 22.18
CA ASP A 204 -15.64 -7.77 22.14
C ASP A 204 -14.84 -6.89 21.19
N ILE A 205 -15.52 -6.11 20.35
CA ILE A 205 -14.90 -5.16 19.43
C ILE A 205 -14.45 -3.92 20.21
N THR A 206 -13.14 -3.68 20.21
CA THR A 206 -12.53 -2.59 20.97
C THR A 206 -12.50 -1.30 20.16
N LEU A 207 -13.22 -0.28 20.63
CA LEU A 207 -13.14 1.10 20.13
C LEU A 207 -12.29 1.94 21.08
N PHE A 208 -11.39 2.76 20.50
CA PHE A 208 -10.61 3.72 21.28
C PHE A 208 -11.30 5.08 21.29
N GLY A 209 -11.33 5.75 22.45
CA GLY A 209 -12.09 6.99 22.67
C GLY A 209 -13.60 6.76 22.56
N ASP A 210 -14.31 7.72 21.98
CA ASP A 210 -15.74 7.66 21.71
C ASP A 210 -16.12 6.96 20.40
N GLY A 211 -15.11 6.57 19.58
CA GLY A 211 -15.30 5.96 18.28
C GLY A 211 -15.78 6.92 17.18
N LEU A 212 -15.81 8.24 17.45
CA LEU A 212 -16.25 9.27 16.49
C LEU A 212 -15.13 9.76 15.56
N GLN A 213 -13.88 9.40 15.83
CA GLN A 213 -12.78 9.68 14.90
C GLN A 213 -13.06 9.05 13.54
N THR A 214 -12.79 9.81 12.46
CA THR A 214 -13.07 9.38 11.10
C THR A 214 -11.85 8.85 10.38
N ARG A 215 -12.07 7.85 9.52
CA ARG A 215 -11.07 7.31 8.60
C ARG A 215 -11.72 7.04 7.24
N SER A 216 -10.91 7.07 6.21
CA SER A 216 -11.27 6.60 4.87
C SER A 216 -10.68 5.23 4.62
N PHE A 217 -11.40 4.37 3.90
CA PHE A 217 -10.98 2.99 3.63
C PHE A 217 -11.13 2.65 2.16
N GLN A 218 -10.03 2.26 1.53
CA GLN A 218 -9.97 1.85 0.14
C GLN A 218 -9.85 0.33 0.04
N TYR A 219 -10.61 -0.29 -0.86
CA TYR A 219 -10.45 -1.72 -1.14
C TYR A 219 -9.22 -1.97 -2.03
N CYS A 220 -8.55 -3.11 -1.84
CA CYS A 220 -7.27 -3.40 -2.50
C CYS A 220 -7.33 -3.38 -4.02
N ASP A 221 -8.41 -3.89 -4.63
CA ASP A 221 -8.53 -3.95 -6.10
C ASP A 221 -8.56 -2.54 -6.72
N ASP A 222 -9.18 -1.56 -6.05
CA ASP A 222 -9.17 -0.17 -6.51
C ASP A 222 -7.74 0.41 -6.53
N LEU A 223 -6.92 0.08 -5.52
CA LEU A 223 -5.53 0.51 -5.47
C LEU A 223 -4.68 -0.17 -6.57
N ILE A 224 -4.85 -1.49 -6.76
CA ILE A 224 -4.14 -2.22 -7.81
C ILE A 224 -4.46 -1.66 -9.19
N GLU A 225 -5.73 -1.32 -9.44
CA GLU A 225 -6.14 -0.66 -10.69
C GLU A 225 -5.46 0.71 -10.86
N ALA A 226 -5.37 1.54 -9.80
CA ALA A 226 -4.66 2.81 -9.85
C ALA A 226 -3.18 2.64 -10.21
N MET A 227 -2.49 1.69 -9.56
CA MET A 227 -1.08 1.39 -9.84
C MET A 227 -0.87 0.94 -11.28
N ARG A 228 -1.75 0.07 -11.80
CA ARG A 228 -1.68 -0.42 -13.18
C ARG A 228 -1.86 0.72 -14.19
N ARG A 229 -2.90 1.53 -14.04
CA ARG A 229 -3.12 2.69 -14.90
C ARG A 229 -1.94 3.65 -14.89
N TYR A 230 -1.37 3.90 -13.70
CA TYR A 230 -0.23 4.80 -13.57
C TYR A 230 0.97 4.28 -14.35
N MET A 231 1.26 2.97 -14.26
CA MET A 231 2.39 2.36 -14.96
C MET A 231 2.20 2.27 -16.48
N GLU A 232 0.97 2.30 -16.98
CA GLU A 232 0.67 2.31 -18.42
C GLU A 232 0.89 3.66 -19.10
N LEU A 233 0.82 4.76 -18.34
CA LEU A 233 0.97 6.10 -18.92
C LEU A 233 2.35 6.28 -19.56
N PRO A 234 2.42 6.99 -20.70
CA PRO A 234 3.69 7.44 -21.26
C PRO A 234 4.39 8.44 -20.33
N ARG A 235 5.73 8.41 -20.29
CA ARG A 235 6.52 9.34 -19.49
C ARG A 235 6.18 10.82 -19.83
N GLY A 236 6.08 11.16 -21.12
CA GLY A 236 5.77 12.54 -21.53
C GLY A 236 4.41 13.06 -21.01
N THR A 237 3.41 12.18 -20.87
CA THR A 237 2.12 12.53 -20.24
C THR A 237 2.32 12.90 -18.76
N ILE A 238 3.15 12.13 -18.05
CA ILE A 238 3.47 12.37 -16.65
C ILE A 238 4.29 13.65 -16.47
N ASP A 239 5.26 13.89 -17.35
CA ASP A 239 6.08 15.10 -17.31
C ASP A 239 5.22 16.37 -17.50
N ALA A 240 4.37 16.39 -18.53
CA ALA A 240 3.45 17.49 -18.79
C ALA A 240 2.46 17.70 -17.62
N PHE A 241 2.00 16.64 -16.98
CA PHE A 241 1.14 16.71 -15.81
C PHE A 241 1.85 17.32 -14.60
N CYS A 242 3.10 16.89 -14.32
CA CYS A 242 3.91 17.44 -13.24
C CYS A 242 4.18 18.94 -13.45
N GLU A 243 4.47 19.35 -14.69
CA GLU A 243 4.66 20.76 -15.03
C GLU A 243 3.39 21.58 -14.80
N LYS A 244 2.25 21.11 -15.33
CA LYS A 244 0.93 21.76 -15.15
C LYS A 244 0.60 21.99 -13.68
N HIS A 245 0.80 21.00 -12.84
CA HIS A 245 0.47 21.04 -11.41
C HIS A 245 1.63 21.51 -10.51
N ARG A 246 2.78 21.89 -11.08
CA ARG A 246 3.98 22.32 -10.37
C ARG A 246 4.44 21.31 -9.33
N LEU A 247 4.34 20.02 -9.66
CA LEU A 247 4.81 18.94 -8.81
C LEU A 247 6.32 18.74 -8.99
N GLY A 248 7.05 18.68 -7.88
CA GLY A 248 8.50 18.43 -7.91
C GLY A 248 8.87 17.01 -8.36
N ALA A 249 7.92 16.07 -8.30
CA ALA A 249 8.06 14.69 -8.73
C ALA A 249 6.66 14.08 -9.00
N PRO A 250 6.56 12.99 -9.80
CA PRO A 250 5.30 12.36 -10.14
C PRO A 250 4.75 11.56 -8.94
N VAL A 251 3.93 12.20 -8.14
CA VAL A 251 3.26 11.64 -6.96
C VAL A 251 1.76 11.90 -7.02
N VAL A 252 0.96 10.90 -6.66
CA VAL A 252 -0.50 11.02 -6.53
C VAL A 252 -0.98 10.31 -5.26
N ASN A 253 -2.00 10.88 -4.63
CA ASN A 253 -2.74 10.22 -3.55
C ASN A 253 -3.66 9.15 -4.11
N THR A 254 -3.68 7.98 -3.48
CA THR A 254 -4.64 6.93 -3.76
C THR A 254 -5.40 6.56 -2.49
N GLY A 255 -6.71 6.60 -2.55
CA GLY A 255 -7.56 6.33 -1.40
C GLY A 255 -9.03 6.54 -1.74
N ASN A 256 -9.92 6.15 -0.84
CA ASN A 256 -11.35 6.45 -0.96
C ASN A 256 -11.65 7.71 -0.15
N PRO A 257 -12.20 8.79 -0.75
CA PRO A 257 -12.52 10.02 -0.03
C PRO A 257 -13.75 9.91 0.89
N GLY A 258 -14.50 8.79 0.84
CA GLY A 258 -15.60 8.52 1.77
C GLY A 258 -15.08 8.34 3.20
N GLU A 259 -15.65 9.06 4.15
CA GLU A 259 -15.28 8.99 5.57
C GLU A 259 -16.30 8.19 6.36
N TYR A 260 -15.79 7.35 7.27
CA TYR A 260 -16.58 6.58 8.21
C TYR A 260 -16.03 6.79 9.62
N THR A 261 -16.90 6.91 10.61
CA THR A 261 -16.46 6.81 12.00
C THR A 261 -16.00 5.39 12.31
N ILE A 262 -15.09 5.24 13.27
CA ILE A 262 -14.65 3.91 13.71
C ILE A 262 -15.84 3.12 14.28
N LYS A 263 -16.80 3.81 14.92
CA LYS A 263 -18.05 3.19 15.37
C LYS A 263 -18.91 2.66 14.21
N GLN A 264 -19.08 3.45 13.13
CA GLN A 264 -19.81 2.99 11.94
C GLN A 264 -19.16 1.76 11.30
N LEU A 265 -17.81 1.72 11.25
CA LEU A 265 -17.08 0.57 10.76
C LEU A 265 -17.34 -0.68 11.61
N ALA A 266 -17.31 -0.55 12.94
CA ALA A 266 -17.59 -1.66 13.85
C ALA A 266 -19.04 -2.18 13.71
N GLU A 267 -20.00 -1.26 13.65
CA GLU A 267 -21.41 -1.61 13.44
C GLU A 267 -21.63 -2.32 12.11
N GLU A 268 -20.99 -1.87 11.04
CA GLU A 268 -21.10 -2.51 9.71
C GLU A 268 -20.44 -3.89 9.70
N THR A 269 -19.31 -4.07 10.42
CA THR A 269 -18.68 -5.39 10.60
C THR A 269 -19.63 -6.36 11.29
N LEU A 270 -20.30 -5.94 12.37
CA LEU A 270 -21.28 -6.78 13.07
C LEU A 270 -22.53 -7.09 12.23
N ARG A 271 -23.00 -6.13 11.41
CA ARG A 271 -24.11 -6.39 10.48
C ARG A 271 -23.79 -7.48 9.46
N LEU A 272 -22.52 -7.57 9.03
CA LEU A 272 -22.05 -8.59 8.09
C LEU A 272 -21.76 -9.94 8.79
N LEU A 273 -21.73 -9.96 10.13
CA LEU A 273 -21.51 -11.13 10.98
C LEU A 273 -22.65 -11.29 11.99
N PRO A 274 -23.90 -11.55 11.53
CA PRO A 274 -25.06 -11.55 12.43
C PRO A 274 -25.05 -12.68 13.47
N GLY A 275 -24.18 -13.69 13.32
CA GLY A 275 -23.99 -14.76 14.30
C GLY A 275 -22.98 -14.45 15.39
N SER A 276 -22.25 -13.34 15.29
CA SER A 276 -21.26 -12.93 16.29
C SER A 276 -21.92 -12.46 17.59
N LYS A 277 -21.35 -12.88 18.72
CA LYS A 277 -21.77 -12.47 20.07
C LYS A 277 -21.03 -11.24 20.58
N SER A 278 -20.13 -10.68 19.77
CA SER A 278 -19.28 -9.52 20.10
C SER A 278 -20.10 -8.29 20.42
N ARG A 279 -19.65 -7.52 21.42
CA ARG A 279 -20.21 -6.23 21.81
C ARG A 279 -19.19 -5.13 21.57
N LEU A 280 -19.64 -3.88 21.44
CA LEU A 280 -18.75 -2.73 21.35
C LEU A 280 -18.27 -2.34 22.77
N VAL A 281 -16.95 -2.30 22.97
CA VAL A 281 -16.32 -1.86 24.22
C VAL A 281 -15.39 -0.69 23.95
N TYR A 282 -15.35 0.26 24.87
CA TYR A 282 -14.59 1.50 24.72
C TYR A 282 -13.33 1.49 25.60
N ARG A 283 -12.21 1.96 25.06
CA ARG A 283 -10.91 2.04 25.73
C ARG A 283 -10.30 3.44 25.57
N PRO A 284 -9.39 3.89 26.46
CA PRO A 284 -8.67 5.14 26.28
C PRO A 284 -7.93 5.20 24.94
N ILE A 285 -7.85 6.39 24.33
CA ILE A 285 -7.12 6.60 23.05
C ILE A 285 -5.61 6.40 23.30
N PRO A 286 -4.92 5.60 22.47
CA PRO A 286 -3.46 5.52 22.48
C PRO A 286 -2.80 6.86 22.15
N SER A 287 -1.58 7.10 22.64
CA SER A 287 -0.77 8.23 22.22
C SER A 287 -0.39 8.11 20.73
N ASP A 288 -0.27 9.25 20.03
CA ASP A 288 0.20 9.39 18.64
C ASP A 288 -0.72 8.83 17.53
N ASP A 289 -2.05 8.66 17.78
CA ASP A 289 -2.96 8.33 16.67
C ASP A 289 -3.44 9.63 15.96
N PRO A 290 -3.20 9.79 14.64
CA PRO A 290 -3.63 10.97 13.88
C PRO A 290 -5.15 11.19 14.00
N LYS A 291 -5.58 12.43 14.23
CA LYS A 291 -6.99 12.75 14.44
C LYS A 291 -7.86 12.56 13.21
N ARG A 292 -7.37 12.95 12.04
CA ARG A 292 -8.10 12.90 10.76
C ARG A 292 -7.19 12.51 9.62
N ARG A 293 -7.68 11.64 8.73
CA ARG A 293 -6.94 11.25 7.52
C ARG A 293 -7.90 10.96 6.38
N LYS A 294 -7.87 11.83 5.35
CA LYS A 294 -8.71 11.75 4.17
C LYS A 294 -7.93 12.20 2.94
N PRO A 295 -7.86 11.38 1.87
CA PRO A 295 -7.18 11.78 0.64
C PRO A 295 -7.98 12.85 -0.12
N ASP A 296 -7.30 13.84 -0.64
CA ASP A 296 -7.71 14.48 -1.88
C ASP A 296 -7.17 13.62 -3.03
N ILE A 297 -8.05 13.16 -3.92
CA ILE A 297 -7.69 12.31 -5.07
C ILE A 297 -7.89 13.02 -6.42
N THR A 298 -7.97 14.36 -6.40
CA THR A 298 -8.20 15.15 -7.61
C THR A 298 -7.13 14.88 -8.66
N LEU A 299 -5.85 14.84 -8.25
CA LEU A 299 -4.75 14.57 -9.17
C LEU A 299 -4.80 13.13 -9.73
N ALA A 300 -5.14 12.15 -8.91
CA ALA A 300 -5.30 10.77 -9.38
C ALA A 300 -6.47 10.63 -10.36
N LYS A 301 -7.61 11.30 -10.10
CA LYS A 301 -8.74 11.33 -11.03
C LYS A 301 -8.36 11.94 -12.38
N GLU A 302 -7.65 13.06 -12.37
CA GLU A 302 -7.25 13.74 -13.59
C GLU A 302 -6.21 12.92 -14.37
N LEU A 303 -5.12 12.50 -13.71
CA LEU A 303 -4.01 11.84 -14.39
C LEU A 303 -4.35 10.41 -14.83
N LEU A 304 -5.03 9.65 -13.98
CA LEU A 304 -5.26 8.22 -14.17
C LEU A 304 -6.65 7.89 -14.72
N ALA A 305 -7.55 8.88 -14.85
CA ALA A 305 -8.99 8.66 -15.09
C ALA A 305 -9.56 7.60 -14.12
N TRP A 306 -9.14 7.67 -12.85
CA TRP A 306 -9.40 6.66 -11.82
C TRP A 306 -10.09 7.26 -10.60
N GLU A 307 -11.00 6.50 -10.06
CA GLU A 307 -11.59 6.68 -8.73
C GLU A 307 -11.92 5.33 -8.11
N PRO A 308 -11.98 5.22 -6.76
CA PRO A 308 -12.36 3.98 -6.09
C PRO A 308 -13.81 3.64 -6.39
N LYS A 309 -14.08 2.36 -6.67
CA LYS A 309 -15.41 1.87 -7.10
C LYS A 309 -16.04 0.92 -6.10
N VAL A 310 -15.23 0.25 -5.26
CA VAL A 310 -15.75 -0.77 -4.35
C VAL A 310 -16.29 -0.12 -3.06
N PRO A 311 -17.61 -0.22 -2.80
CA PRO A 311 -18.20 0.29 -1.56
C PRO A 311 -17.65 -0.44 -0.33
N LEU A 312 -17.57 0.26 0.82
CA LEU A 312 -17.03 -0.31 2.07
C LEU A 312 -17.69 -1.64 2.43
N ARG A 313 -19.03 -1.72 2.36
CA ARG A 313 -19.79 -2.93 2.69
C ARG A 313 -19.41 -4.13 1.82
N GLU A 314 -19.23 -3.92 0.52
CA GLU A 314 -18.84 -4.98 -0.41
C GLU A 314 -17.42 -5.46 -0.12
N GLY A 315 -16.47 -4.53 0.04
CA GLY A 315 -15.08 -4.86 0.37
C GLY A 315 -14.96 -5.57 1.73
N LEU A 316 -15.72 -5.14 2.75
CA LEU A 316 -15.77 -5.80 4.04
C LEU A 316 -16.29 -7.23 3.91
N ALA A 317 -17.37 -7.47 3.16
CA ALA A 317 -17.91 -8.82 2.96
C ALA A 317 -16.88 -9.77 2.36
N LYS A 318 -16.17 -9.34 1.31
CA LYS A 318 -15.08 -10.12 0.68
C LYS A 318 -13.92 -10.37 1.65
N THR A 319 -13.57 -9.37 2.47
CA THR A 319 -12.50 -9.47 3.46
C THR A 319 -12.86 -10.43 4.59
N ILE A 320 -14.10 -10.35 5.09
CA ILE A 320 -14.64 -11.28 6.11
C ILE A 320 -14.61 -12.72 5.61
N GLU A 321 -15.03 -12.96 4.36
CA GLU A 321 -15.02 -14.30 3.77
C GLU A 321 -13.60 -14.89 3.73
N TYR A 322 -12.62 -14.08 3.34
CA TYR A 322 -11.22 -14.47 3.39
C TYR A 322 -10.76 -14.83 4.81
N PHE A 323 -11.10 -14.00 5.82
CA PHE A 323 -10.67 -14.27 7.20
C PHE A 323 -11.37 -15.48 7.82
N ARG A 324 -12.63 -15.79 7.45
CA ARG A 324 -13.30 -17.04 7.86
C ARG A 324 -12.47 -18.28 7.51
N GLY A 325 -11.88 -18.31 6.32
CA GLY A 325 -10.99 -19.40 5.92
C GLY A 325 -9.64 -19.47 6.67
N LYS A 326 -9.37 -18.50 7.57
CA LYS A 326 -8.15 -18.46 8.40
C LYS A 326 -8.38 -18.74 9.87
N VAL A 327 -9.64 -18.77 10.30
CA VAL A 327 -10.07 -19.01 11.71
C VAL A 327 -10.40 -20.49 11.95
N GLY A 328 -10.42 -21.31 10.89
CA GLY A 328 -10.67 -22.76 10.97
C GLY A 328 -9.45 -23.60 11.30
#